data_e37b1a7f0948a228de9a6c741f3fe78f
#
_entry.id   e37b1a7f0948a228de9a6c741f3fe78f
#
_cell.length_a   1.000
_cell.length_b   1.000
_cell.length_c   1.000
_cell.angle_alpha   90.00
_cell.angle_beta   90.00
_cell.angle_gamma   90.00
#
_symmetry.space_group_name_H-M   'P 1'
#
loop_
_entity.id
_entity.type
_entity.pdbx_description
1 polymer ?
#
loop_
_entity_poly.entity_id
_entity_poly.type
_entity_poly.pdbx_seq_one_letter_code
_entity_poly.pdbx_strand_id
1 'polypeptide(L)'
;GDSFINPVENTMGGDGELKNHNYINFYDDEIIEMVKSQGIMGIQLDERRLANEDTIKGVKKSLFRNKIMHYRSELLWKQIQYIAEMLDDNGLYAWGNIAIGSDYDGLVDPLNSFWTAEQFEDLAGYLERHAYRYLEERSNPLKNSFNKVKADFVIQSLFRDNAWNFLRKWY
;
A
#
# COMPACT_ATOMS: atom_id res chain seq x y z
N GLY A 1 14.58 8.27 5.13
CA GLY A 1 13.96 6.99 4.88
C GLY A 1 13.42 6.98 3.47
N ASP A 2 13.69 5.92 2.75
CA ASP A 2 13.31 5.82 1.35
C ASP A 2 11.78 5.69 1.23
N SER A 3 11.15 6.69 0.65
CA SER A 3 9.73 6.69 0.34
C SER A 3 9.45 5.66 -0.76
N PHE A 4 8.74 4.58 -0.43
CA PHE A 4 8.32 3.60 -1.43
C PHE A 4 7.17 4.10 -2.30
N ILE A 5 6.40 5.07 -1.82
CA ILE A 5 5.23 5.61 -2.53
C ILE A 5 5.61 6.76 -3.42
N ASN A 6 6.63 7.52 -3.06
CA ASN A 6 7.13 8.60 -3.87
C ASN A 6 8.51 8.26 -4.46
N PRO A 7 8.57 7.35 -5.44
CA PRO A 7 9.82 7.06 -6.13
C PRO A 7 10.36 8.28 -6.91
N VAL A 8 9.62 9.37 -7.01
CA VAL A 8 10.06 10.59 -7.70
C VAL A 8 11.24 11.22 -6.99
N GLU A 9 11.26 11.26 -5.67
CA GLU A 9 12.43 11.76 -4.93
C GLU A 9 13.65 10.85 -5.09
N ASN A 10 13.43 9.53 -5.24
CA ASN A 10 14.50 8.56 -5.44
C ASN A 10 14.90 8.37 -6.92
N THR A 11 14.12 8.91 -7.86
CA THR A 11 14.35 8.76 -9.30
C THR A 11 14.70 10.06 -10.00
N MET A 12 14.60 11.18 -9.33
CA MET A 12 15.26 12.42 -9.75
C MET A 12 16.76 12.26 -9.44
N GLY A 13 17.38 11.31 -10.13
CA GLY A 13 18.83 11.34 -10.27
C GLY A 13 19.20 12.71 -10.81
N GLY A 14 20.27 13.33 -10.30
CA GLY A 14 20.65 14.70 -10.57
C GLY A 14 20.98 15.09 -12.01
N ASP A 15 20.49 14.35 -12.98
CA ASP A 15 20.63 14.57 -14.42
C ASP A 15 19.33 15.00 -15.12
N GLY A 16 18.25 15.24 -14.36
CA GLY A 16 17.01 15.81 -14.91
C GLY A 16 16.26 14.93 -15.91
N GLU A 17 16.71 13.71 -16.16
CA GLU A 17 15.97 12.75 -16.96
C GLU A 17 14.88 12.10 -16.11
N LEU A 18 13.63 12.41 -16.43
CA LEU A 18 12.44 11.74 -15.94
C LEU A 18 12.46 10.27 -16.39
N LYS A 19 13.17 9.43 -15.64
CA LYS A 19 13.16 7.98 -15.86
C LYS A 19 11.85 7.41 -15.40
N ASN A 20 10.92 7.27 -16.36
CA ASN A 20 9.83 6.31 -16.43
C ASN A 20 8.80 6.28 -15.29
N HIS A 21 7.56 6.56 -15.65
CA HIS A 21 6.32 6.10 -15.01
C HIS A 21 5.96 6.67 -13.62
N ASN A 22 6.78 7.52 -13.03
CA ASN A 22 6.62 7.96 -11.65
C ASN A 22 5.62 9.11 -11.46
N TYR A 23 5.16 9.76 -12.51
CA TYR A 23 4.17 10.83 -12.43
C TYR A 23 2.74 10.36 -12.15
N ILE A 24 2.56 9.05 -11.99
CA ILE A 24 1.24 8.47 -11.71
C ILE A 24 1.08 8.20 -10.22
N ASN A 25 2.15 8.29 -9.42
CA ASN A 25 2.07 8.16 -7.99
C ASN A 25 1.74 9.52 -7.36
N PHE A 26 0.94 9.49 -6.31
CA PHE A 26 0.62 10.68 -5.53
C PHE A 26 1.80 11.12 -4.68
N TYR A 27 1.95 12.43 -4.51
CA TYR A 27 2.85 13.03 -3.54
C TYR A 27 2.25 13.02 -2.13
N ASP A 28 3.08 13.10 -1.11
CA ASP A 28 2.65 13.06 0.29
C ASP A 28 1.65 14.16 0.63
N ASP A 29 1.87 15.37 0.15
CA ASP A 29 0.97 16.52 0.32
C ASP A 29 -0.39 16.30 -0.38
N GLU A 30 -0.42 15.68 -1.54
CA GLU A 30 -1.66 15.31 -2.23
C GLU A 30 -2.45 14.28 -1.44
N ILE A 31 -1.79 13.27 -0.87
CA ILE A 31 -2.42 12.26 -0.01
C ILE A 31 -2.98 12.91 1.25
N ILE A 32 -2.22 13.81 1.89
CA ILE A 32 -2.66 14.55 3.07
C ILE A 32 -3.92 15.38 2.76
N GLU A 33 -3.93 16.12 1.66
CA GLU A 33 -5.10 16.92 1.26
C GLU A 33 -6.29 16.06 0.88
N MET A 34 -6.06 14.92 0.22
CA MET A 34 -7.12 13.92 -0.07
C MET A 34 -7.75 13.41 1.22
N VAL A 35 -6.95 13.07 2.25
CA VAL A 35 -7.47 12.62 3.54
C VAL A 35 -8.23 13.70 4.26
N LYS A 36 -7.73 14.94 4.29
CA LYS A 36 -8.41 16.11 4.90
C LYS A 36 -9.74 16.41 4.21
N SER A 37 -9.81 16.22 2.90
CA SER A 37 -11.05 16.38 2.13
C SER A 37 -12.00 15.17 2.23
N GLN A 38 -11.64 14.16 3.02
CA GLN A 38 -12.40 12.92 3.19
C GLN A 38 -12.58 12.12 1.90
N GLY A 39 -11.58 12.20 1.02
CA GLY A 39 -11.46 11.37 -0.18
C GLY A 39 -11.06 9.94 0.14
N ILE A 40 -10.91 9.11 -0.90
CA ILE A 40 -10.41 7.75 -0.80
C ILE A 40 -9.40 7.49 -1.90
N MET A 41 -8.36 6.74 -1.58
CA MET A 41 -7.35 6.29 -2.52
C MET A 41 -7.37 4.78 -2.67
N GLY A 42 -7.42 4.29 -3.91
CA GLY A 42 -7.27 2.88 -4.24
C GLY A 42 -5.83 2.54 -4.57
N ILE A 43 -5.20 1.62 -3.83
CA ILE A 43 -3.86 1.15 -4.14
C ILE A 43 -3.95 0.13 -5.26
N GLN A 44 -3.27 0.42 -6.37
CA GLN A 44 -3.19 -0.43 -7.55
C GLN A 44 -2.26 -1.63 -7.29
N LEU A 45 -2.62 -2.81 -7.83
CA LEU A 45 -1.84 -4.03 -7.67
C LEU A 45 -0.87 -4.30 -8.84
N ASP A 46 -0.27 -3.26 -9.40
CA ASP A 46 0.78 -3.36 -10.43
C ASP A 46 2.16 -3.40 -9.76
N GLU A 47 2.97 -4.46 -10.01
CA GLU A 47 4.31 -4.62 -9.42
C GLU A 47 5.22 -3.41 -9.68
N ARG A 48 5.13 -2.80 -10.84
CA ARG A 48 5.95 -1.65 -11.24
C ARG A 48 5.63 -0.39 -10.43
N ARG A 49 4.45 -0.34 -9.79
CA ARG A 49 4.02 0.77 -8.92
C ARG A 49 4.39 0.53 -7.47
N LEU A 50 4.51 -0.74 -7.07
CA LEU A 50 4.75 -1.13 -5.69
C LEU A 50 6.24 -1.19 -5.33
N ALA A 51 7.14 -1.39 -6.30
CA ALA A 51 8.57 -1.46 -6.04
C ALA A 51 9.41 -1.16 -7.29
N ASN A 52 10.66 -0.80 -7.09
CA ASN A 52 11.63 -0.65 -8.17
C ASN A 52 12.06 -2.01 -8.74
N GLU A 53 12.60 -2.00 -9.96
CA GLU A 53 12.96 -3.20 -10.72
C GLU A 53 13.97 -4.09 -9.99
N ASP A 54 14.93 -3.53 -9.27
CA ASP A 54 15.95 -4.29 -8.57
C ASP A 54 15.36 -5.04 -7.37
N THR A 55 14.44 -4.42 -6.64
CA THR A 55 13.67 -5.07 -5.56
C THR A 55 12.84 -6.22 -6.11
N ILE A 56 12.14 -6.00 -7.24
CA ILE A 56 11.33 -7.02 -7.90
C ILE A 56 12.20 -8.20 -8.35
N LYS A 57 13.36 -7.95 -8.98
CA LYS A 57 14.31 -8.98 -9.39
C LYS A 57 14.86 -9.78 -8.22
N GLY A 58 15.13 -9.12 -7.08
CA GLY A 58 15.59 -9.78 -5.86
C GLY A 58 14.58 -10.81 -5.32
N VAL A 59 13.29 -10.51 -5.40
CA VAL A 59 12.19 -11.38 -4.93
C VAL A 59 11.88 -12.53 -5.91
N LYS A 60 12.19 -12.39 -7.20
CA LYS A 60 11.92 -13.40 -8.25
C LYS A 60 12.68 -14.73 -8.08
N LYS A 61 13.66 -14.81 -7.19
CA LYS A 61 14.53 -15.99 -7.04
C LYS A 61 13.95 -17.15 -6.22
N SER A 62 12.75 -17.03 -5.66
CA SER A 62 12.14 -18.11 -4.89
C SER A 62 11.37 -19.08 -5.78
N LEU A 63 11.59 -20.40 -5.58
CA LEU A 63 10.85 -21.47 -6.25
C LEU A 63 9.56 -21.86 -5.50
N PHE A 64 9.34 -21.35 -4.31
CA PHE A 64 8.19 -21.71 -3.47
C PHE A 64 7.12 -20.63 -3.53
N ARG A 65 5.92 -20.99 -4.02
CA ARG A 65 4.77 -20.07 -4.17
C ARG A 65 4.48 -19.28 -2.89
N ASN A 66 4.45 -19.94 -1.74
CA ASN A 66 4.16 -19.26 -0.46
C ASN A 66 5.18 -18.17 -0.11
N LYS A 67 6.46 -18.37 -0.46
CA LYS A 67 7.49 -17.34 -0.29
C LYS A 67 7.29 -16.18 -1.24
N ILE A 68 6.91 -16.47 -2.49
CA ILE A 68 6.62 -15.43 -3.48
C ILE A 68 5.43 -14.59 -2.98
N MET A 69 4.33 -15.23 -2.59
CA MET A 69 3.15 -14.55 -2.06
C MET A 69 3.48 -13.69 -0.83
N HIS A 70 4.29 -14.22 0.09
CA HIS A 70 4.75 -13.47 1.26
C HIS A 70 5.53 -12.20 0.88
N TYR A 71 6.54 -12.32 0.03
CA TYR A 71 7.35 -11.17 -0.37
C TYR A 71 6.60 -10.16 -1.23
N ARG A 72 5.69 -10.63 -2.09
CA ARG A 72 4.87 -9.75 -2.93
C ARG A 72 3.85 -8.97 -2.12
N SER A 73 3.18 -9.63 -1.18
CA SER A 73 2.28 -8.95 -0.24
C SER A 73 3.04 -7.98 0.69
N GLU A 74 4.32 -8.28 1.01
CA GLU A 74 5.15 -7.36 1.77
C GLU A 74 5.43 -6.05 1.02
N LEU A 75 5.62 -6.10 -0.31
CA LEU A 75 5.78 -4.89 -1.12
C LEU A 75 4.54 -3.99 -1.01
N LEU A 76 3.36 -4.58 -1.13
CA LEU A 76 2.10 -3.85 -0.96
C LEU A 76 1.96 -3.33 0.47
N TRP A 77 2.28 -4.16 1.48
CA TRP A 77 2.23 -3.75 2.88
C TRP A 77 3.12 -2.54 3.15
N LYS A 78 4.33 -2.50 2.60
CA LYS A 78 5.24 -1.37 2.76
C LYS A 78 4.68 -0.05 2.24
N GLN A 79 3.90 -0.09 1.15
CA GLN A 79 3.18 1.11 0.67
C GLN A 79 2.12 1.56 1.68
N ILE A 80 1.31 0.63 2.17
CA ILE A 80 0.29 0.89 3.18
C ILE A 80 0.92 1.44 4.47
N GLN A 81 1.98 0.81 4.93
CA GLN A 81 2.75 1.22 6.11
C GLN A 81 3.30 2.64 5.97
N TYR A 82 3.91 2.96 4.82
CA TYR A 82 4.43 4.30 4.55
C TYR A 82 3.34 5.37 4.64
N ILE A 83 2.20 5.14 3.97
CA ILE A 83 1.07 6.07 4.04
C ILE A 83 0.60 6.23 5.48
N ALA A 84 0.48 5.14 6.22
CA ALA A 84 0.02 5.17 7.60
C ALA A 84 0.97 5.97 8.51
N GLU A 85 2.29 5.76 8.39
CA GLU A 85 3.30 6.50 9.15
C GLU A 85 3.29 7.99 8.78
N MET A 86 3.22 8.32 7.50
CA MET A 86 3.15 9.69 7.01
C MET A 86 1.90 10.41 7.51
N LEU A 87 0.72 9.77 7.48
CA LEU A 87 -0.51 10.33 8.00
C LEU A 87 -0.47 10.49 9.53
N ASP A 88 0.08 9.50 10.23
CA ASP A 88 0.27 9.55 11.69
C ASP A 88 1.20 10.71 12.08
N ASP A 89 2.28 10.94 11.36
CA ASP A 89 3.21 12.04 11.58
C ASP A 89 2.55 13.42 11.38
N ASN A 90 1.51 13.48 10.55
CA ASN A 90 0.69 14.67 10.34
C ASN A 90 -0.55 14.74 11.25
N GLY A 91 -0.68 13.86 12.25
CA GLY A 91 -1.80 13.85 13.20
C GLY A 91 -3.13 13.43 12.57
N LEU A 92 -3.11 12.73 11.44
CA LEU A 92 -4.29 12.27 10.73
C LEU A 92 -4.58 10.80 11.03
N TYR A 93 -5.84 10.39 10.82
CA TYR A 93 -6.21 8.98 10.94
C TYR A 93 -5.68 8.19 9.75
N ALA A 94 -4.86 7.17 10.04
CA ALA A 94 -4.07 6.46 9.06
C ALA A 94 -4.84 5.44 8.21
N TRP A 95 -5.97 4.92 8.71
CA TRP A 95 -6.59 3.70 8.19
C TRP A 95 -7.93 3.91 7.49
N GLY A 96 -8.40 5.15 7.36
CA GLY A 96 -9.77 5.45 6.91
C GLY A 96 -9.94 5.77 5.43
N ASN A 97 -8.85 6.09 4.74
CA ASN A 97 -8.90 6.69 3.40
C ASN A 97 -8.15 5.90 2.33
N ILE A 98 -7.76 4.67 2.64
CA ILE A 98 -7.04 3.77 1.74
C ILE A 98 -7.92 2.54 1.46
N ALA A 99 -7.98 2.11 0.22
CA ALA A 99 -8.63 0.86 -0.18
C ALA A 99 -7.78 0.09 -1.19
N ILE A 100 -8.06 -1.18 -1.40
CA ILE A 100 -7.51 -1.93 -2.53
C ILE A 100 -8.26 -1.54 -3.79
N GLY A 101 -7.55 -0.92 -4.74
CA GLY A 101 -8.05 -0.54 -6.05
C GLY A 101 -7.38 -1.36 -7.13
N SER A 102 -7.61 -2.66 -7.15
CA SER A 102 -6.81 -3.67 -7.86
C SER A 102 -6.41 -3.32 -9.29
N ASP A 103 -7.32 -2.69 -10.04
CA ASP A 103 -7.20 -2.42 -11.49
C ASP A 103 -6.98 -3.72 -12.30
N TYR A 104 -7.52 -4.84 -11.81
CA TYR A 104 -7.52 -6.08 -12.60
C TYR A 104 -8.20 -5.84 -13.95
N ASP A 105 -7.79 -6.57 -14.96
CA ASP A 105 -8.14 -6.40 -16.38
C ASP A 105 -7.52 -5.15 -17.06
N GLY A 106 -7.09 -4.14 -16.31
CA GLY A 106 -6.33 -2.99 -16.80
C GLY A 106 -4.82 -3.07 -16.58
N LEU A 107 -4.37 -4.01 -15.74
CA LEU A 107 -2.95 -4.15 -15.40
C LEU A 107 -2.14 -4.82 -16.51
N VAL A 108 -0.93 -4.28 -16.71
CA VAL A 108 0.07 -4.90 -17.59
C VAL A 108 0.93 -5.91 -16.83
N ASP A 109 1.24 -5.64 -15.56
CA ASP A 109 2.11 -6.48 -14.73
C ASP A 109 1.52 -6.63 -13.31
N PRO A 110 0.46 -7.44 -13.16
CA PRO A 110 -0.20 -7.61 -11.87
C PRO A 110 0.75 -8.21 -10.83
N LEU A 111 0.53 -7.85 -9.58
CA LEU A 111 1.29 -8.35 -8.44
C LEU A 111 1.36 -9.88 -8.48
N ASN A 112 2.57 -10.43 -8.63
CA ASN A 112 2.79 -11.85 -8.86
C ASN A 112 2.13 -12.72 -7.78
N SER A 113 1.42 -13.76 -8.20
CA SER A 113 0.57 -14.67 -7.42
C SER A 113 -0.76 -14.08 -6.94
N PHE A 114 -1.07 -12.82 -7.28
CA PHE A 114 -2.35 -12.16 -6.99
C PHE A 114 -2.87 -11.51 -8.27
N TRP A 115 -3.39 -12.31 -9.19
CA TRP A 115 -3.73 -11.88 -10.55
C TRP A 115 -5.21 -11.66 -10.78
N THR A 116 -6.05 -12.22 -9.89
CA THR A 116 -7.51 -12.16 -10.02
C THR A 116 -8.18 -11.89 -8.67
N ALA A 117 -9.43 -11.45 -8.71
CA ALA A 117 -10.24 -11.18 -7.52
C ALA A 117 -10.42 -12.42 -6.61
N GLU A 118 -10.36 -13.63 -7.17
CA GLU A 118 -10.41 -14.88 -6.39
C GLU A 118 -9.27 -15.01 -5.37
N GLN A 119 -8.17 -14.32 -5.62
CA GLN A 119 -6.98 -14.33 -4.75
C GLN A 119 -6.99 -13.23 -3.69
N PHE A 120 -8.05 -12.45 -3.59
CA PHE A 120 -8.17 -11.39 -2.58
C PHE A 120 -8.15 -11.93 -1.16
N GLU A 121 -8.77 -13.08 -0.93
CA GLU A 121 -8.74 -13.72 0.40
C GLU A 121 -7.32 -14.13 0.79
N ASP A 122 -6.58 -14.74 -0.13
CA ASP A 122 -5.16 -15.04 0.09
C ASP A 122 -4.35 -13.77 0.37
N LEU A 123 -4.53 -12.73 -0.43
CA LEU A 123 -3.83 -11.45 -0.26
C LEU A 123 -4.15 -10.83 1.10
N ALA A 124 -5.42 -10.80 1.49
CA ALA A 124 -5.85 -10.30 2.79
C ALA A 124 -5.18 -11.05 3.94
N GLY A 125 -5.12 -12.39 3.87
CA GLY A 125 -4.45 -13.21 4.89
C GLY A 125 -2.94 -12.98 4.98
N TYR A 126 -2.25 -12.69 3.86
CA TYR A 126 -0.84 -12.32 3.90
C TYR A 126 -0.63 -10.90 4.46
N LEU A 127 -1.46 -9.94 4.05
CA LEU A 127 -1.40 -8.57 4.58
C LEU A 127 -1.70 -8.52 6.08
N GLU A 128 -2.64 -9.33 6.57
CA GLU A 128 -2.95 -9.41 7.99
C GLU A 128 -1.72 -9.85 8.82
N ARG A 129 -0.93 -10.81 8.31
CA ARG A 129 0.33 -11.22 8.98
C ARG A 129 1.36 -10.09 9.03
N HIS A 130 1.47 -9.28 7.97
CA HIS A 130 2.36 -8.12 7.96
C HIS A 130 1.84 -7.03 8.92
N ALA A 131 0.53 -6.76 8.90
CA ALA A 131 -0.12 -5.82 9.80
C ALA A 131 0.06 -6.24 11.27
N TYR A 132 -0.14 -7.51 11.58
CA TYR A 132 0.03 -8.04 12.93
C TYR A 132 1.47 -7.86 13.43
N ARG A 133 2.46 -8.20 12.63
CA ARG A 133 3.88 -8.00 12.97
C ARG A 133 4.22 -6.54 13.23
N TYR A 134 3.63 -5.65 12.45
CA TYR A 134 3.88 -4.22 12.54
C TYR A 134 3.18 -3.59 13.75
N LEU A 135 1.91 -3.92 13.97
CA LEU A 135 1.05 -3.27 14.95
C LEU A 135 1.08 -3.94 16.33
N GLU A 136 1.24 -5.27 16.39
CA GLU A 136 1.00 -6.06 17.60
C GLU A 136 2.24 -6.82 18.09
N GLU A 137 3.07 -7.42 17.23
CA GLU A 137 4.26 -8.16 17.66
C GLU A 137 5.46 -7.27 17.98
N ARG A 138 5.60 -6.13 17.29
CA ARG A 138 6.68 -5.16 17.51
C ARG A 138 6.14 -3.98 18.29
N SER A 139 7.06 -3.19 18.89
CA SER A 139 6.62 -1.90 19.42
C SER A 139 6.04 -1.08 18.29
N ASN A 140 4.72 -0.91 18.31
CA ASN A 140 3.98 -0.15 17.31
C ASN A 140 4.59 1.26 17.17
N PRO A 141 5.16 1.61 15.99
CA PRO A 141 5.90 2.86 15.82
C PRO A 141 5.01 4.09 15.70
N LEU A 142 3.70 3.91 15.49
CA LEU A 142 2.75 5.02 15.35
C LEU A 142 2.71 5.85 16.63
N LYS A 143 2.71 7.16 16.48
CA LYS A 143 2.78 8.13 17.60
C LYS A 143 1.41 8.32 18.24
N ASN A 144 0.37 8.42 17.42
CA ASN A 144 -0.98 8.74 17.85
C ASN A 144 -1.75 7.49 18.29
N SER A 145 -2.33 7.51 19.49
CA SER A 145 -3.04 6.37 20.07
C SER A 145 -4.25 5.92 19.23
N PHE A 146 -4.92 6.84 18.53
CA PHE A 146 -6.07 6.53 17.68
C PHE A 146 -5.69 5.74 16.43
N ASN A 147 -4.41 5.70 16.06
CA ASN A 147 -3.89 4.89 14.96
C ASN A 147 -3.38 3.51 15.42
N LYS A 148 -3.31 3.26 16.74
CA LYS A 148 -2.90 1.99 17.32
C LYS A 148 -4.09 1.03 17.39
N VAL A 149 -4.46 0.47 16.26
CA VAL A 149 -5.59 -0.44 16.09
C VAL A 149 -5.12 -1.88 15.86
N LYS A 150 -6.03 -2.83 15.85
CA LYS A 150 -5.73 -4.23 15.56
C LYS A 150 -5.54 -4.48 14.06
N ALA A 151 -4.76 -5.51 13.74
CA ALA A 151 -4.45 -5.88 12.37
C ALA A 151 -5.69 -6.27 11.56
N ASP A 152 -6.57 -7.07 12.13
CA ASP A 152 -7.83 -7.51 11.50
C ASP A 152 -8.71 -6.31 11.10
N PHE A 153 -8.80 -5.31 11.97
CA PHE A 153 -9.53 -4.07 11.68
C PHE A 153 -8.94 -3.32 10.48
N VAL A 154 -7.60 -3.22 10.39
CA VAL A 154 -6.93 -2.58 9.25
C VAL A 154 -7.26 -3.30 7.95
N ILE A 155 -7.17 -4.64 7.93
CA ILE A 155 -7.43 -5.43 6.73
C ILE A 155 -8.90 -5.32 6.30
N GLN A 156 -9.83 -5.40 7.23
CA GLN A 156 -11.25 -5.21 6.94
C GLN A 156 -11.53 -3.81 6.35
N SER A 157 -10.87 -2.78 6.90
CA SER A 157 -10.99 -1.41 6.39
C SER A 157 -10.48 -1.29 4.95
N LEU A 158 -9.29 -1.84 4.66
CA LEU A 158 -8.67 -1.78 3.32
C LEU A 158 -9.46 -2.52 2.24
N PHE A 159 -10.00 -3.69 2.58
CA PHE A 159 -10.67 -4.55 1.59
C PHE A 159 -12.17 -4.28 1.42
N ARG A 160 -12.81 -3.60 2.38
CA ARG A 160 -14.26 -3.40 2.37
C ARG A 160 -14.71 -2.05 2.91
N ASP A 161 -14.43 -1.78 4.19
CA ASP A 161 -15.18 -0.79 4.94
C ASP A 161 -14.90 0.64 4.46
N ASN A 162 -13.67 0.97 4.09
CA ASN A 162 -13.32 2.30 3.61
C ASN A 162 -14.05 2.65 2.32
N ALA A 163 -14.01 1.75 1.32
CA ALA A 163 -14.72 1.95 0.06
C ALA A 163 -16.23 2.01 0.27
N TRP A 164 -16.78 1.11 1.09
CA TRP A 164 -18.20 1.08 1.40
C TRP A 164 -18.67 2.35 2.10
N ASN A 165 -17.94 2.82 3.10
CA ASN A 165 -18.26 4.03 3.85
C ASN A 165 -18.15 5.28 2.97
N PHE A 166 -17.15 5.33 2.09
CA PHE A 166 -17.02 6.40 1.12
C PHE A 166 -18.24 6.47 0.18
N LEU A 167 -18.61 5.33 -0.42
CA LEU A 167 -19.77 5.27 -1.31
C LEU A 167 -21.06 5.70 -0.59
N ARG A 168 -21.31 5.17 0.60
CA ARG A 168 -22.52 5.55 1.39
C ARG A 168 -22.57 7.00 1.80
N LYS A 169 -21.42 7.65 1.89
CA LYS A 169 -21.36 9.06 2.28
C LYS A 169 -21.62 10.00 1.12
N TRP A 170 -21.17 9.63 -0.06
CA TRP A 170 -21.15 10.53 -1.20
C TRP A 170 -22.17 10.18 -2.30
N TYR A 171 -22.77 9.01 -2.23
CA TYR A 171 -23.76 8.48 -3.17
C TYR A 171 -24.97 7.87 -2.46
#